data_3db123f10d2b061ae8dadf67b72bdf38
#
_entry.id   3db123f10d2b061ae8dadf67b72bdf38
#
_cell.length_a   1.000
_cell.length_b   1.000
_cell.length_c   1.000
_cell.angle_alpha   90.00
_cell.angle_beta   90.00
_cell.angle_gamma   90.00
#
_symmetry.space_group_name_H-M   'P 1'
#
loop_
_entity.id
_entity.type
_entity.pdbx_description
1 polymer ?
#
loop_
_entity_poly.entity_id
_entity_poly.type
_entity_poly.pdbx_seq_one_letter_code
_entity_poly.pdbx_strand_id
1 'polypeptide(L)'
;TQRGYGEWKGWWEFPGGKMEPGESPQEALRREIREELEAEITVGQLLETVEWDYPAFHLTMHCFICSLISKDMRLNEHEAAAWLTKETLHTVKWLPADEGLIPMIAAILEEIHCR
;
A
#
# COMPACT_ATOMS: atom_id res chain seq x y z
N THR A 1 -2.26 -2.65 5.53
CA THR A 1 -2.07 -2.15 6.90
C THR A 1 -3.29 -1.33 7.34
N GLN A 2 -3.58 -1.34 8.63
CA GLN A 2 -4.71 -0.64 9.22
C GLN A 2 -4.24 0.63 9.93
N ARG A 3 -4.85 1.77 9.61
CA ARG A 3 -4.52 3.05 10.23
C ARG A 3 -4.84 3.07 11.72
N GLY A 4 -3.88 3.55 12.52
CA GLY A 4 -4.01 3.65 13.98
C GLY A 4 -4.36 5.03 14.49
N TYR A 5 -4.52 6.03 13.63
CA TYR A 5 -4.76 7.42 14.04
C TYR A 5 -5.51 8.23 12.96
N GLY A 6 -5.99 9.39 13.35
CA GLY A 6 -6.61 10.35 12.44
C GLY A 6 -8.06 10.05 12.11
N GLU A 7 -8.61 10.78 11.14
CA GLU A 7 -10.00 10.69 10.70
C GLU A 7 -10.37 9.31 10.18
N TRP A 8 -9.40 8.65 9.52
CA TRP A 8 -9.61 7.34 8.90
C TRP A 8 -9.08 6.19 9.76
N LYS A 9 -9.00 6.38 11.07
CA LYS A 9 -8.58 5.32 12.00
C LYS A 9 -9.44 4.07 11.83
N GLY A 10 -8.79 2.91 11.76
CA GLY A 10 -9.46 1.62 11.59
C GLY A 10 -9.68 1.21 10.14
N TRP A 11 -9.50 2.12 9.18
CA TRP A 11 -9.58 1.81 7.77
C TRP A 11 -8.24 1.23 7.30
N TRP A 12 -8.30 0.45 6.22
CA TRP A 12 -7.14 -0.23 5.68
C TRP A 12 -6.57 0.47 4.44
N GLU A 13 -5.27 0.40 4.29
CA GLU A 13 -4.55 0.99 3.16
C GLU A 13 -3.34 0.14 2.80
N PHE A 14 -2.86 0.28 1.57
CA PHE A 14 -1.57 -0.28 1.21
C PHE A 14 -0.47 0.57 1.85
N PRO A 15 0.62 -0.05 2.32
CA PRO A 15 1.68 0.70 2.99
C PRO A 15 2.40 1.65 2.04
N GLY A 16 2.83 2.78 2.56
CA GLY A 16 3.51 3.82 1.82
C GLY A 16 3.32 5.15 2.51
N GLY A 17 3.78 6.23 1.90
CA GLY A 17 3.66 7.55 2.47
C GLY A 17 4.02 8.66 1.49
N LYS A 18 4.23 9.84 2.01
CA LYS A 18 4.48 11.04 1.22
C LYS A 18 5.90 11.06 0.66
N MET A 19 6.03 11.55 -0.58
CA MET A 19 7.33 11.85 -1.17
C MET A 19 7.92 13.09 -0.51
N GLU A 20 9.22 13.04 -0.24
CA GLU A 20 9.97 14.21 0.19
C GLU A 20 10.59 14.91 -1.01
N PRO A 21 10.94 16.22 -0.89
CA PRO A 21 11.59 16.93 -1.99
C PRO A 21 12.86 16.21 -2.46
N GLY A 22 12.98 16.03 -3.75
CA GLY A 22 14.14 15.37 -4.36
C GLY A 22 14.08 13.85 -4.41
N GLU A 23 13.06 13.23 -3.81
CA GLU A 23 12.87 11.79 -3.91
C GLU A 23 12.09 11.40 -5.17
N SER A 24 12.48 10.27 -5.78
CA SER A 24 11.60 9.60 -6.75
C SER A 24 10.49 8.87 -6.02
N PRO A 25 9.38 8.51 -6.70
CA PRO A 25 8.33 7.70 -6.09
C PRO A 25 8.85 6.37 -5.51
N GLN A 26 9.79 5.73 -6.22
CA GLN A 26 10.39 4.47 -5.78
C GLN A 26 11.22 4.65 -4.50
N GLU A 27 12.02 5.70 -4.43
CA GLU A 27 12.83 6.01 -3.25
C GLU A 27 11.95 6.31 -2.04
N ALA A 28 10.89 7.08 -2.25
CA ALA A 28 9.92 7.42 -1.20
C ALA A 28 9.26 6.15 -0.64
N LEU A 29 8.84 5.24 -1.53
CA LEU A 29 8.21 4.00 -1.12
C LEU A 29 9.14 3.12 -0.31
N ARG A 30 10.39 2.96 -0.74
CA ARG A 30 11.38 2.17 0.01
C ARG A 30 11.65 2.76 1.39
N ARG A 31 11.77 4.08 1.47
CA ARG A 31 11.98 4.78 2.75
C ARG A 31 10.79 4.61 3.67
N GLU A 32 9.57 4.82 3.18
CA GLU A 32 8.35 4.70 3.98
C GLU A 32 8.14 3.29 4.51
N ILE A 33 8.36 2.28 3.68
CA ILE A 33 8.25 0.88 4.11
C ILE A 33 9.29 0.56 5.19
N ARG A 34 10.50 1.07 5.07
CA ARG A 34 11.53 0.90 6.08
C ARG A 34 11.15 1.57 7.40
N GLU A 35 10.61 2.79 7.33
CA GLU A 35 10.21 3.54 8.52
C GLU A 35 8.97 2.93 9.20
N GLU A 36 7.97 2.56 8.42
CA GLU A 36 6.70 2.08 8.95
C GLU A 36 6.70 0.61 9.37
N LEU A 37 7.39 -0.24 8.62
CA LEU A 37 7.35 -1.69 8.79
C LEU A 37 8.71 -2.30 9.11
N GLU A 38 9.77 -1.51 9.13
CA GLU A 38 11.16 -1.99 9.30
C GLU A 38 11.48 -3.12 8.32
N ALA A 39 11.00 -2.98 7.08
CA ALA A 39 11.14 -3.99 6.04
C ALA A 39 11.93 -3.45 4.85
N GLU A 40 12.62 -4.34 4.15
CA GLU A 40 13.34 -4.04 2.91
C GLU A 40 12.59 -4.63 1.73
N ILE A 41 12.40 -3.81 0.69
CA ILE A 41 11.69 -4.22 -0.52
C ILE A 41 12.49 -3.90 -1.77
N THR A 42 12.21 -4.64 -2.84
CA THR A 42 12.59 -4.28 -4.20
C THR A 42 11.35 -3.70 -4.87
N VAL A 43 11.45 -2.46 -5.36
CA VAL A 43 10.34 -1.82 -6.07
C VAL A 43 10.37 -2.26 -7.52
N GLY A 44 9.27 -2.85 -7.97
CA GLY A 44 9.10 -3.34 -9.33
C GLY A 44 8.34 -2.38 -10.23
N GLN A 45 7.44 -2.93 -11.02
CA GLN A 45 6.69 -2.20 -12.03
C GLN A 45 5.64 -1.27 -11.42
N LEU A 46 5.51 -0.07 -12.01
CA LEU A 46 4.39 0.83 -11.70
C LEU A 46 3.09 0.17 -12.18
N LEU A 47 2.16 -0.02 -11.26
CA LEU A 47 0.86 -0.62 -11.54
C LEU A 47 -0.15 0.40 -12.01
N GLU A 48 -0.26 1.50 -11.27
CA GLU A 48 -1.26 2.54 -11.50
C GLU A 48 -0.84 3.83 -10.79
N THR A 49 -1.25 4.97 -11.32
CA THR A 49 -1.21 6.26 -10.60
C THR A 49 -2.65 6.66 -10.33
N VAL A 50 -3.01 6.69 -9.06
CA VAL A 50 -4.37 7.01 -8.61
C VAL A 50 -4.45 8.49 -8.24
N GLU A 51 -5.50 9.15 -8.75
CA GLU A 51 -5.87 10.51 -8.36
C GLU A 51 -7.17 10.44 -7.58
N TRP A 52 -7.20 11.01 -6.39
CA TRP A 52 -8.39 10.99 -5.54
C TRP A 52 -8.55 12.27 -4.74
N ASP A 53 -9.76 12.82 -4.76
CA ASP A 53 -10.10 14.02 -3.98
C ASP A 53 -10.76 13.61 -2.66
N TYR A 54 -10.03 13.79 -1.56
CA TYR A 54 -10.61 13.74 -0.22
C TYR A 54 -11.15 15.13 0.13
N PRO A 55 -12.08 15.27 1.08
CA PRO A 55 -12.63 16.59 1.42
C PRO A 55 -11.59 17.64 1.78
N ALA A 56 -10.48 17.24 2.40
CA ALA A 56 -9.46 18.17 2.88
C ALA A 56 -8.25 18.32 1.94
N PHE A 57 -8.08 17.41 0.97
CA PHE A 57 -6.89 17.43 0.09
C PHE A 57 -7.06 16.56 -1.14
N HIS A 58 -6.22 16.83 -2.14
CA HIS A 58 -6.10 15.98 -3.33
C HIS A 58 -4.94 15.01 -3.14
N LEU A 59 -5.16 13.73 -3.46
CA LEU A 59 -4.15 12.69 -3.38
C LEU A 59 -3.73 12.23 -4.78
N THR A 60 -2.42 12.23 -5.03
CA THR A 60 -1.82 11.53 -6.17
C THR A 60 -1.00 10.38 -5.60
N MET A 61 -1.33 9.14 -5.95
CA MET A 61 -0.71 7.96 -5.39
C MET A 61 -0.12 7.08 -6.49
N HIS A 62 1.21 6.91 -6.45
CA HIS A 62 1.91 6.01 -7.37
C HIS A 62 1.99 4.62 -6.74
N CYS A 63 1.40 3.62 -7.41
CA CYS A 63 1.28 2.27 -6.88
C CYS A 63 2.20 1.32 -7.62
N PHE A 64 3.07 0.63 -6.89
CA PHE A 64 4.07 -0.27 -7.46
C PHE A 64 3.88 -1.70 -6.97
N ILE A 65 4.19 -2.65 -7.84
CA ILE A 65 4.36 -4.03 -7.44
C ILE A 65 5.75 -4.16 -6.84
N CYS A 66 5.85 -4.74 -5.66
CA CYS A 66 7.10 -4.86 -4.93
C CYS A 66 7.34 -6.29 -4.48
N SER A 67 8.62 -6.62 -4.26
CA SER A 67 9.03 -7.89 -3.67
C SER A 67 9.62 -7.63 -2.30
N LEU A 68 9.25 -8.44 -1.32
CA LEU A 68 9.77 -8.33 0.04
C LEU A 68 11.13 -9.05 0.11
N ILE A 69 12.17 -8.34 0.56
CA ILE A 69 13.51 -8.90 0.73
C ILE A 69 13.68 -9.45 2.14
N SER A 70 13.26 -8.65 3.15
CA SER A 70 13.36 -9.06 4.55
C SER A 70 12.20 -9.96 4.94
N LYS A 71 12.45 -10.90 5.87
CA LYS A 71 11.41 -11.83 6.35
C LYS A 71 10.63 -11.29 7.52
N ASP A 72 11.23 -10.39 8.29
CA ASP A 72 10.64 -9.84 9.50
C ASP A 72 10.15 -8.42 9.27
N MET A 73 8.98 -8.12 9.80
CA MET A 73 8.38 -6.78 9.75
C MET A 73 7.89 -6.38 11.13
N ARG A 74 7.89 -5.07 11.40
CA ARG A 74 7.36 -4.50 12.64
C ARG A 74 6.41 -3.36 12.29
N LEU A 75 5.32 -3.26 13.04
CA LEU A 75 4.36 -2.18 12.89
C LEU A 75 4.76 -1.02 13.80
N ASN A 76 5.23 0.06 13.21
CA ASN A 76 5.64 1.24 13.96
C ASN A 76 4.52 2.28 14.10
N GLU A 77 3.66 2.40 13.08
CA GLU A 77 2.62 3.44 13.03
C GLU A 77 1.22 2.89 12.76
N HIS A 78 1.10 1.64 12.35
CA HIS A 78 -0.18 1.03 12.04
C HIS A 78 -0.71 0.20 13.20
N GLU A 79 -2.04 0.11 13.29
CA GLU A 79 -2.71 -0.67 14.33
C GLU A 79 -2.63 -2.18 14.07
N ALA A 80 -2.67 -2.57 12.80
CA ALA A 80 -2.59 -3.96 12.39
C ALA A 80 -2.07 -4.09 10.96
N ALA A 81 -1.64 -5.31 10.60
CA ALA A 81 -1.30 -5.67 9.24
C ALA A 81 -1.80 -7.08 8.95
N ALA A 82 -2.08 -7.35 7.69
CA ALA A 82 -2.51 -8.68 7.25
C ALA A 82 -1.98 -8.96 5.85
N TRP A 83 -1.66 -10.23 5.61
CA TRP A 83 -1.42 -10.73 4.27
C TRP A 83 -2.75 -11.18 3.69
N LEU A 84 -3.12 -10.62 2.54
CA LEU A 84 -4.40 -10.91 1.90
C LEU A 84 -4.17 -11.69 0.61
N THR A 85 -5.09 -12.61 0.34
CA THR A 85 -5.14 -13.35 -0.91
C THR A 85 -6.25 -12.77 -1.78
N LYS A 86 -6.38 -13.25 -3.02
CA LYS A 86 -7.48 -12.88 -3.90
C LYS A 86 -8.84 -13.04 -3.20
N GLU A 87 -9.00 -14.12 -2.46
CA GLU A 87 -10.25 -14.45 -1.77
C GLU A 87 -10.51 -13.56 -0.54
N THR A 88 -9.48 -12.99 0.06
CA THR A 88 -9.59 -12.20 1.28
C THR A 88 -9.46 -10.70 1.08
N LEU A 89 -9.20 -10.23 -0.14
CA LEU A 89 -9.04 -8.80 -0.44
C LEU A 89 -10.24 -7.96 0.01
N HIS A 90 -11.44 -8.51 -0.05
CA HIS A 90 -12.68 -7.80 0.31
C HIS A 90 -13.08 -7.93 1.78
N THR A 91 -12.25 -8.57 2.61
CA THR A 91 -12.57 -8.78 4.02
C THR A 91 -12.24 -7.60 4.91
N VAL A 92 -11.53 -6.61 4.40
CA VAL A 92 -11.14 -5.42 5.15
C VAL A 92 -11.77 -4.16 4.53
N LYS A 93 -11.90 -3.12 5.35
CA LYS A 93 -12.51 -1.86 4.94
C LYS A 93 -11.43 -0.94 4.38
N TRP A 94 -11.33 -0.87 3.07
CA TRP A 94 -10.31 -0.07 2.38
C TRP A 94 -10.61 1.42 2.38
N LEU A 95 -9.58 2.24 2.51
CA LEU A 95 -9.67 3.67 2.21
C LEU A 95 -10.12 3.86 0.76
N PRO A 96 -10.93 4.90 0.46
CA PRO A 96 -11.49 5.11 -0.88
C PRO A 96 -10.46 5.07 -2.02
N ALA A 97 -9.30 5.72 -1.84
CA ALA A 97 -8.27 5.74 -2.88
C ALA A 97 -7.67 4.36 -3.14
N ASP A 98 -7.58 3.52 -2.11
CA ASP A 98 -7.03 2.16 -2.20
C ASP A 98 -8.04 1.16 -2.74
N GLU A 99 -9.31 1.35 -2.42
CA GLU A 99 -10.39 0.45 -2.84
C GLU A 99 -10.46 0.29 -4.37
N GLY A 100 -10.21 1.36 -5.12
CA GLY A 100 -10.23 1.34 -6.57
C GLY A 100 -9.19 0.42 -7.21
N LEU A 101 -8.15 0.05 -6.46
CA LEU A 101 -7.10 -0.85 -6.93
C LEU A 101 -7.46 -2.34 -6.81
N ILE A 102 -8.46 -2.67 -6.00
CA ILE A 102 -8.74 -4.06 -5.64
C ILE A 102 -9.08 -4.96 -6.84
N PRO A 103 -9.93 -4.53 -7.81
CA PRO A 103 -10.18 -5.37 -8.99
C PRO A 103 -8.91 -5.67 -9.79
N MET A 104 -8.03 -4.69 -9.95
CA MET A 104 -6.78 -4.84 -10.67
C MET A 104 -5.82 -5.79 -9.94
N ILE A 105 -5.71 -5.66 -8.62
CA ILE A 105 -4.88 -6.54 -7.80
C ILE A 105 -5.41 -7.97 -7.83
N ALA A 106 -6.72 -8.14 -7.73
CA ALA A 106 -7.34 -9.46 -7.81
C ALA A 106 -7.01 -10.15 -9.13
N ALA A 107 -7.05 -9.42 -10.25
CA ALA A 107 -6.70 -9.96 -11.57
C ALA A 107 -5.23 -10.39 -11.63
N ILE A 108 -4.32 -9.60 -11.05
CA ILE A 108 -2.88 -9.93 -11.01
C ILE A 108 -2.64 -11.19 -10.19
N LEU A 109 -3.26 -11.31 -9.02
CA LEU A 109 -3.12 -12.47 -8.15
C LEU A 109 -3.65 -13.73 -8.83
N GLU A 110 -4.75 -13.63 -9.58
CA GLU A 110 -5.29 -14.75 -10.35
C GLU A 110 -4.31 -15.19 -11.43
N GLU A 111 -3.72 -14.24 -12.14
CA GLU A 111 -2.73 -14.53 -13.18
C GLU A 111 -1.50 -15.25 -12.62
N ILE A 112 -1.01 -14.82 -11.46
CA ILE A 112 0.12 -15.45 -10.78
C ILE A 112 -0.22 -16.89 -10.39
N HIS A 113 -1.42 -17.14 -9.90
CA HIS A 113 -1.86 -18.49 -9.50
C HIS A 113 -2.07 -19.44 -10.69
N CYS A 114 -2.34 -18.89 -11.86
CA CYS A 114 -2.52 -19.69 -13.08
C CYS A 114 -1.19 -20.08 -13.74
N ARG A 115 -0.09 -19.55 -13.27
CA ARG A 115 1.25 -19.90 -13.74
C ARG A 115 1.82 -21.05 -12.91
#